data_35ea471ac32c1f531b97952de03b404d
#
_entry.id   35ea471ac32c1f531b97952de03b404d
#
_cell.length_a   1.000
_cell.length_b   1.000
_cell.length_c   1.000
_cell.angle_alpha   90.00
_cell.angle_beta   90.00
_cell.angle_gamma   90.00
#
_symmetry.space_group_name_H-M   'P 1'
#
loop_
_entity.id
_entity.type
_entity.pdbx_description
1 polymer ?
#
loop_
_entity_poly.entity_id
_entity_poly.type
_entity_poly.pdbx_seq_one_letter_code
_entity_poly.pdbx_strand_id
1 'polypeptide(L)'
;MVTTAAAENPGLTHIVPTPTLLNSLYWITLVAVIVSSTSGVLTAGFKQFDLFGVIIIAVTTGLGGGSLRDMLLDREVFWIRDQMFFIVSIVSALAIFITARLVVIPQKLFLIPDAAGLATFGIAGTLVSLMVGAPWLIASFMGVITGTMGGIFRDVLSNEPPVVFQSPLYATVTWAGSLLFIGLLYLQVDVTIAAIASGLSIFFARLLAIYFNISLPRFSFKS
;
A
#
# COMPACT_ATOMS: atom_id res chain seq x y z
N MET A 1 27.79 -6.94 -2.39
CA MET A 1 26.55 -6.56 -3.11
C MET A 1 26.13 -5.09 -2.98
N VAL A 2 26.74 -4.26 -2.12
CA VAL A 2 26.41 -2.82 -1.98
C VAL A 2 26.96 -1.95 -3.11
N THR A 3 27.96 -2.41 -3.83
CA THR A 3 28.67 -1.63 -4.89
C THR A 3 27.93 -1.55 -6.22
N THR A 4 26.98 -2.44 -6.50
CA THR A 4 26.20 -2.44 -7.76
C THR A 4 25.02 -1.45 -7.73
N ALA A 5 24.41 -1.26 -6.57
CA ALA A 5 23.25 -0.37 -6.39
C ALA A 5 23.56 1.10 -6.66
N ALA A 6 24.77 1.57 -6.31
CA ALA A 6 25.21 2.95 -6.53
C ALA A 6 25.44 3.27 -8.01
N ALA A 7 25.74 2.27 -8.85
CA ALA A 7 25.94 2.44 -10.28
C ALA A 7 24.64 2.57 -11.08
N GLU A 8 23.55 1.98 -10.58
CA GLU A 8 22.23 2.00 -11.25
C GLU A 8 21.37 3.22 -10.88
N ASN A 9 21.64 3.83 -9.72
CA ASN A 9 20.90 5.01 -9.22
C ASN A 9 21.86 6.12 -8.73
N PRO A 10 22.67 6.74 -9.59
CA PRO A 10 23.74 7.67 -9.17
C PRO A 10 23.26 8.91 -8.39
N GLY A 11 21.99 9.29 -8.52
CA GLY A 11 21.39 10.40 -7.77
C GLY A 11 20.78 10.01 -6.42
N LEU A 12 20.72 8.71 -6.08
CA LEU A 12 20.02 8.20 -4.89
C LEU A 12 20.97 7.53 -3.87
N THR A 13 22.26 7.79 -3.97
CA THR A 13 23.30 7.22 -3.09
C THR A 13 23.16 7.66 -1.63
N HIS A 14 22.38 8.70 -1.36
CA HIS A 14 22.10 9.22 -0.01
C HIS A 14 21.01 8.44 0.74
N ILE A 15 20.29 7.49 0.07
CA ILE A 15 19.29 6.64 0.73
C ILE A 15 20.00 5.50 1.46
N VAL A 16 20.83 5.86 2.42
CA VAL A 16 21.46 4.89 3.31
C VAL A 16 20.49 4.58 4.46
N PRO A 17 20.31 3.32 4.84
CA PRO A 17 19.47 2.95 5.98
C PRO A 17 20.00 3.53 7.29
N THR A 18 19.61 4.75 7.63
CA THR A 18 19.89 5.35 8.94
C THR A 18 18.89 4.83 9.98
N PRO A 19 19.26 4.78 11.28
CA PRO A 19 18.32 4.38 12.33
C PRO A 19 17.02 5.20 12.31
N THR A 20 17.10 6.50 12.03
CA THR A 20 15.94 7.38 11.91
C THR A 20 15.04 7.00 10.76
N LEU A 21 15.62 6.72 9.57
CA LEU A 21 14.88 6.31 8.39
C LEU A 21 14.19 4.96 8.61
N LEU A 22 14.90 4.00 9.22
CA LEU A 22 14.33 2.69 9.54
C LEU A 22 13.18 2.79 10.54
N ASN A 23 13.30 3.65 11.55
CA ASN A 23 12.23 3.91 12.50
C ASN A 23 11.02 4.58 11.82
N SER A 24 11.23 5.58 10.98
CA SER A 24 10.14 6.21 10.20
C SER A 24 9.43 5.20 9.29
N LEU A 25 10.18 4.36 8.59
CA LEU A 25 9.64 3.30 7.74
C LEU A 25 8.82 2.28 8.55
N TYR A 26 9.29 1.93 9.75
CA TYR A 26 8.57 1.05 10.67
C TYR A 26 7.17 1.62 11.00
N TRP A 27 7.10 2.86 11.46
CA TRP A 27 5.83 3.50 11.82
C TRP A 27 4.90 3.70 10.62
N ILE A 28 5.43 4.11 9.47
CA ILE A 28 4.65 4.22 8.22
C ILE A 28 4.07 2.87 7.84
N THR A 29 4.85 1.79 7.92
CA THR A 29 4.39 0.43 7.61
C THR A 29 3.34 -0.03 8.61
N LEU A 30 3.49 0.30 9.88
CA LEU A 30 2.52 -0.06 10.92
C LEU A 30 1.16 0.64 10.68
N VAL A 31 1.18 1.93 10.37
CA VAL A 31 -0.02 2.67 9.96
C VAL A 31 -0.64 2.07 8.70
N ALA A 32 0.19 1.72 7.70
CA ALA A 32 -0.27 1.07 6.48
C ALA A 32 -1.00 -0.25 6.75
N VAL A 33 -0.47 -1.08 7.66
CA VAL A 33 -1.11 -2.34 8.09
C VAL A 33 -2.47 -2.05 8.75
N ILE A 34 -2.54 -1.10 9.70
CA ILE A 34 -3.78 -0.74 10.39
C ILE A 34 -4.88 -0.33 9.40
N VAL A 35 -4.58 0.63 8.53
CA VAL A 35 -5.58 1.17 7.61
C VAL A 35 -5.99 0.16 6.54
N SER A 36 -5.06 -0.65 6.05
CA SER A 36 -5.37 -1.70 5.06
C SER A 36 -6.16 -2.84 5.68
N SER A 37 -5.82 -3.29 6.89
CA SER A 37 -6.61 -4.29 7.64
C SER A 37 -8.02 -3.77 7.91
N THR A 38 -8.19 -2.48 8.25
CA THR A 38 -9.50 -1.84 8.40
C THR A 38 -10.32 -1.92 7.12
N SER A 39 -9.72 -1.63 5.96
CA SER A 39 -10.39 -1.79 4.66
C SER A 39 -10.83 -3.25 4.43
N GLY A 40 -9.99 -4.21 4.81
CA GLY A 40 -10.30 -5.64 4.75
C GLY A 40 -11.53 -6.02 5.58
N VAL A 41 -11.59 -5.57 6.84
CA VAL A 41 -12.74 -5.83 7.74
C VAL A 41 -14.03 -5.24 7.17
N LEU A 42 -13.99 -4.00 6.69
CA LEU A 42 -15.17 -3.35 6.14
C LEU A 42 -15.70 -4.11 4.91
N THR A 43 -14.81 -4.60 4.04
CA THR A 43 -15.21 -5.42 2.89
C THR A 43 -15.80 -6.76 3.34
N ALA A 44 -15.17 -7.46 4.27
CA ALA A 44 -15.64 -8.74 4.81
C ALA A 44 -17.00 -8.62 5.51
N GLY A 45 -17.24 -7.50 6.21
CA GLY A 45 -18.50 -7.23 6.89
C GLY A 45 -19.70 -7.17 5.93
N PHE A 46 -19.53 -6.64 4.72
CA PHE A 46 -20.58 -6.63 3.70
C PHE A 46 -20.86 -8.02 3.11
N LYS A 47 -19.92 -8.97 3.29
CA LYS A 47 -20.06 -10.37 2.84
C LYS A 47 -20.59 -11.31 3.92
N GLN A 48 -20.87 -10.79 5.11
CA GLN A 48 -21.36 -11.57 6.25
C GLN A 48 -20.44 -12.74 6.65
N PHE A 49 -19.12 -12.56 6.50
CA PHE A 49 -18.14 -13.53 6.98
C PHE A 49 -18.18 -13.64 8.49
N ASP A 50 -17.87 -14.84 9.01
CA ASP A 50 -17.69 -15.04 10.44
C ASP A 50 -16.41 -14.32 10.94
N LEU A 51 -16.20 -14.33 12.25
CA LEU A 51 -15.05 -13.64 12.86
C LEU A 51 -13.71 -14.12 12.28
N PHE A 52 -13.58 -15.43 12.04
CA PHE A 52 -12.32 -15.97 11.50
C PHE A 52 -12.11 -15.54 10.06
N GLY A 53 -13.14 -15.58 9.23
CA GLY A 53 -13.11 -15.07 7.85
C GLY A 53 -12.75 -13.60 7.79
N VAL A 54 -13.32 -12.76 8.68
CA VAL A 54 -12.97 -11.34 8.79
C VAL A 54 -11.50 -11.14 9.13
N ILE A 55 -10.94 -11.92 10.08
CA ILE A 55 -9.52 -11.86 10.46
C ILE A 55 -8.65 -12.24 9.27
N ILE A 56 -8.96 -13.32 8.56
CA ILE A 56 -8.18 -13.74 7.38
C ILE A 56 -8.17 -12.66 6.30
N ILE A 57 -9.33 -12.06 5.98
CA ILE A 57 -9.40 -10.98 4.99
C ILE A 57 -8.59 -9.76 5.43
N ALA A 58 -8.70 -9.37 6.70
CA ALA A 58 -7.96 -8.23 7.25
C ALA A 58 -6.44 -8.44 7.22
N VAL A 59 -5.97 -9.60 7.68
CA VAL A 59 -4.56 -9.99 7.67
C VAL A 59 -4.02 -10.04 6.24
N THR A 60 -4.74 -10.69 5.34
CA THR A 60 -4.33 -10.79 3.94
C THR A 60 -4.29 -9.42 3.26
N THR A 61 -5.24 -8.52 3.58
CA THR A 61 -5.26 -7.16 3.05
C THR A 61 -4.10 -6.33 3.59
N GLY A 62 -3.85 -6.41 4.90
CA GLY A 62 -2.83 -5.60 5.57
C GLY A 62 -1.40 -6.07 5.33
N LEU A 63 -1.20 -7.37 5.13
CA LEU A 63 0.15 -7.95 5.03
C LEU A 63 0.50 -8.45 3.62
N GLY A 64 -0.50 -8.74 2.78
CA GLY A 64 -0.30 -9.43 1.50
C GLY A 64 0.57 -8.65 0.50
N GLY A 65 0.36 -7.34 0.37
CA GLY A 65 1.14 -6.52 -0.56
C GLY A 65 2.63 -6.43 -0.19
N GLY A 66 2.91 -6.22 1.11
CA GLY A 66 4.28 -6.22 1.62
C GLY A 66 4.94 -7.60 1.55
N SER A 67 4.17 -8.68 1.77
CA SER A 67 4.67 -10.06 1.61
C SER A 67 5.10 -10.32 0.17
N LEU A 68 4.28 -9.98 -0.80
CA LEU A 68 4.64 -10.15 -2.22
C LEU A 68 5.86 -9.33 -2.59
N ARG A 69 5.95 -8.08 -2.13
CA ARG A 69 7.15 -7.23 -2.32
C ARG A 69 8.40 -7.92 -1.79
N ASP A 70 8.38 -8.38 -0.54
CA ASP A 70 9.56 -8.95 0.10
C ASP A 70 9.98 -10.26 -0.58
N MET A 71 9.02 -11.09 -1.01
CA MET A 71 9.30 -12.30 -1.81
C MET A 71 9.94 -11.96 -3.17
N LEU A 72 9.44 -10.94 -3.89
CA LEU A 72 9.99 -10.52 -5.18
C LEU A 72 11.39 -9.89 -5.05
N LEU A 73 11.71 -9.30 -3.90
CA LEU A 73 13.01 -8.69 -3.60
C LEU A 73 13.99 -9.65 -2.90
N ASP A 74 13.64 -10.94 -2.80
CA ASP A 74 14.43 -11.97 -2.09
C ASP A 74 14.78 -11.53 -0.66
N ARG A 75 13.77 -11.04 0.07
CA ARG A 75 13.88 -10.57 1.46
C ARG A 75 13.04 -11.43 2.38
N GLU A 76 13.48 -11.51 3.63
CA GLU A 76 12.62 -12.04 4.69
C GLU A 76 11.33 -11.18 4.80
N VAL A 77 10.19 -11.84 4.81
CA VAL A 77 8.87 -11.19 4.86
C VAL A 77 8.74 -10.40 6.18
N PHE A 78 8.43 -9.12 6.08
CA PHE A 78 8.52 -8.13 7.17
C PHE A 78 7.77 -8.52 8.45
N TRP A 79 6.60 -9.14 8.35
CA TRP A 79 5.79 -9.54 9.51
C TRP A 79 6.19 -10.91 10.09
N ILE A 80 6.94 -11.73 9.35
CA ILE A 80 7.57 -12.94 9.87
C ILE A 80 8.79 -12.54 10.71
N ARG A 81 9.55 -11.56 10.25
CA ARG A 81 10.68 -10.99 10.98
C ARG A 81 10.25 -10.25 12.25
N ASP A 82 9.15 -9.51 12.19
CA ASP A 82 8.58 -8.78 13.33
C ASP A 82 7.08 -9.05 13.45
N GLN A 83 6.72 -9.89 14.41
CA GLN A 83 5.34 -10.31 14.67
C GLN A 83 4.41 -9.15 15.05
N MET A 84 4.92 -7.97 15.41
CA MET A 84 4.09 -6.80 15.76
C MET A 84 3.17 -6.40 14.62
N PHE A 85 3.60 -6.49 13.37
CA PHE A 85 2.75 -6.21 12.22
C PHE A 85 1.56 -7.18 12.13
N PHE A 86 1.80 -8.46 12.41
CA PHE A 86 0.75 -9.47 12.44
C PHE A 86 -0.23 -9.25 13.60
N ILE A 87 0.28 -8.99 14.82
CA ILE A 87 -0.51 -8.69 16.00
C ILE A 87 -1.40 -7.46 15.76
N VAL A 88 -0.82 -6.37 15.24
CA VAL A 88 -1.54 -5.12 14.96
C VAL A 88 -2.63 -5.34 13.90
N SER A 89 -2.38 -6.15 12.89
CA SER A 89 -3.41 -6.52 11.89
C SER A 89 -4.61 -7.20 12.54
N ILE A 90 -4.38 -8.19 13.42
CA ILE A 90 -5.45 -8.89 14.16
C ILE A 90 -6.18 -7.95 15.13
N VAL A 91 -5.43 -7.14 15.90
CA VAL A 91 -6.03 -6.19 16.85
C VAL A 91 -6.90 -5.17 16.11
N SER A 92 -6.43 -4.65 14.98
CA SER A 92 -7.21 -3.76 14.12
C SER A 92 -8.48 -4.45 13.61
N ALA A 93 -8.35 -5.72 13.18
CA ALA A 93 -9.51 -6.50 12.72
C ALA A 93 -10.56 -6.67 13.82
N LEU A 94 -10.16 -7.03 15.03
CA LEU A 94 -11.07 -7.19 16.15
C LEU A 94 -11.71 -5.87 16.58
N ALA A 95 -10.93 -4.79 16.67
CA ALA A 95 -11.42 -3.46 17.03
C ALA A 95 -12.49 -2.97 16.04
N ILE A 96 -12.21 -3.07 14.74
CA ILE A 96 -13.16 -2.66 13.70
C ILE A 96 -14.37 -3.59 13.64
N PHE A 97 -14.18 -4.90 13.79
CA PHE A 97 -15.29 -5.87 13.86
C PHE A 97 -16.29 -5.56 14.98
N ILE A 98 -15.79 -5.17 16.16
CA ILE A 98 -16.63 -4.79 17.31
C ILE A 98 -17.31 -3.45 17.03
N THR A 99 -16.58 -2.43 16.63
CA THR A 99 -17.11 -1.08 16.39
C THR A 99 -18.10 -1.03 15.23
N ALA A 100 -17.86 -1.81 14.17
CA ALA A 100 -18.74 -1.90 13.01
C ALA A 100 -20.14 -2.48 13.34
N ARG A 101 -20.28 -3.22 14.46
CA ARG A 101 -21.58 -3.70 14.95
C ARG A 101 -22.40 -2.61 15.65
N LEU A 102 -21.77 -1.53 16.07
CA LEU A 102 -22.38 -0.47 16.86
C LEU A 102 -22.87 0.70 16.01
N VAL A 103 -22.44 0.81 14.76
CA VAL A 103 -22.74 1.93 13.86
C VAL A 103 -23.12 1.45 12.47
N VAL A 104 -24.00 2.20 11.81
CA VAL A 104 -24.34 1.93 10.40
C VAL A 104 -23.20 2.44 9.52
N ILE A 105 -22.56 1.53 8.81
CA ILE A 105 -21.39 1.85 7.96
C ILE A 105 -21.84 1.92 6.50
N PRO A 106 -21.64 3.07 5.82
CA PRO A 106 -21.88 3.16 4.38
C PRO A 106 -20.98 2.21 3.58
N GLN A 107 -21.57 1.52 2.59
CA GLN A 107 -20.85 0.50 1.80
C GLN A 107 -19.54 1.01 1.16
N LYS A 108 -19.49 2.30 0.77
CA LYS A 108 -18.31 2.90 0.15
C LYS A 108 -17.25 3.38 1.16
N LEU A 109 -17.51 3.26 2.46
CA LEU A 109 -16.56 3.77 3.47
C LEU A 109 -15.20 3.08 3.42
N PHE A 110 -15.15 1.80 2.99
CA PHE A 110 -13.89 1.06 2.88
C PHE A 110 -12.90 1.70 1.89
N LEU A 111 -13.37 2.54 0.96
CA LEU A 111 -12.52 3.22 -0.03
C LEU A 111 -11.56 4.24 0.59
N ILE A 112 -11.90 4.81 1.77
CA ILE A 112 -11.04 5.79 2.45
C ILE A 112 -9.81 5.11 3.06
N PRO A 113 -9.95 4.08 3.94
CA PRO A 113 -8.79 3.35 4.43
C PRO A 113 -8.06 2.59 3.30
N ASP A 114 -8.75 2.14 2.25
CA ASP A 114 -8.11 1.57 1.06
C ASP A 114 -7.18 2.60 0.38
N ALA A 115 -7.64 3.84 0.16
CA ALA A 115 -6.83 4.92 -0.40
C ALA A 115 -5.63 5.28 0.50
N ALA A 116 -5.81 5.27 1.82
CA ALA A 116 -4.73 5.54 2.77
C ALA A 116 -3.71 4.40 2.78
N GLY A 117 -4.16 3.14 2.75
CA GLY A 117 -3.31 1.95 2.62
C GLY A 117 -2.51 1.97 1.32
N LEU A 118 -3.18 2.30 0.20
CA LEU A 118 -2.55 2.44 -1.11
C LEU A 118 -1.43 3.48 -1.11
N ALA A 119 -1.66 4.65 -0.50
CA ALA A 119 -0.68 5.73 -0.40
C ALA A 119 0.53 5.34 0.47
N THR A 120 0.27 4.83 1.68
CA THR A 120 1.33 4.49 2.64
C THR A 120 2.15 3.29 2.17
N PHE A 121 1.52 2.21 1.71
CA PHE A 121 2.24 1.06 1.16
C PHE A 121 2.91 1.35 -0.19
N GLY A 122 2.34 2.22 -1.01
CA GLY A 122 2.95 2.66 -2.26
C GLY A 122 4.32 3.31 -2.02
N ILE A 123 4.38 4.27 -1.09
CA ILE A 123 5.62 4.95 -0.73
C ILE A 123 6.58 4.02 0.02
N ALA A 124 6.09 3.26 1.02
CA ALA A 124 6.92 2.29 1.74
C ALA A 124 7.52 1.23 0.81
N GLY A 125 6.73 0.72 -0.14
CA GLY A 125 7.18 -0.25 -1.13
C GLY A 125 8.26 0.30 -2.05
N THR A 126 8.10 1.53 -2.54
CA THR A 126 9.10 2.23 -3.35
C THR A 126 10.39 2.42 -2.56
N LEU A 127 10.30 2.95 -1.33
CA LEU A 127 11.45 3.20 -0.47
C LEU A 127 12.22 1.92 -0.16
N VAL A 128 11.53 0.85 0.26
CA VAL A 128 12.15 -0.45 0.55
C VAL A 128 12.88 -0.99 -0.68
N SER A 129 12.29 -0.87 -1.87
CA SER A 129 12.91 -1.34 -3.11
C SER A 129 14.17 -0.55 -3.47
N LEU A 130 14.17 0.78 -3.28
CA LEU A 130 15.37 1.60 -3.45
C LEU A 130 16.47 1.23 -2.45
N MET A 131 16.11 0.97 -1.19
CA MET A 131 17.07 0.59 -0.14
C MET A 131 17.78 -0.75 -0.42
N VAL A 132 17.15 -1.67 -1.16
CA VAL A 132 17.79 -2.93 -1.59
C VAL A 132 18.52 -2.80 -2.93
N GLY A 133 18.53 -1.60 -3.52
CA GLY A 133 19.26 -1.31 -4.75
C GLY A 133 18.51 -1.63 -6.03
N ALA A 134 17.18 -1.77 -5.99
CA ALA A 134 16.41 -1.93 -7.21
C ALA A 134 16.51 -0.65 -8.09
N PRO A 135 16.58 -0.78 -9.44
CA PRO A 135 16.53 0.36 -10.35
C PRO A 135 15.28 1.23 -10.08
N TRP A 136 15.42 2.55 -10.22
CA TRP A 136 14.38 3.51 -9.85
C TRP A 136 13.01 3.21 -10.50
N LEU A 137 13.00 2.76 -11.76
CA LEU A 137 11.76 2.41 -12.45
C LEU A 137 11.11 1.18 -11.83
N ILE A 138 11.90 0.14 -11.53
CA ILE A 138 11.43 -1.06 -10.84
C ILE A 138 10.96 -0.73 -9.44
N ALA A 139 11.71 0.07 -8.69
CA ALA A 139 11.33 0.51 -7.35
C ALA A 139 9.99 1.27 -7.35
N SER A 140 9.75 2.15 -8.35
CA SER A 140 8.46 2.84 -8.50
C SER A 140 7.30 1.88 -8.73
N PHE A 141 7.52 0.84 -9.54
CA PHE A 141 6.50 -0.17 -9.82
C PHE A 141 6.28 -1.13 -8.64
N MET A 142 7.33 -1.43 -7.88
CA MET A 142 7.21 -2.18 -6.62
C MET A 142 6.36 -1.45 -5.58
N GLY A 143 6.36 -0.12 -5.59
CA GLY A 143 5.40 0.68 -4.84
C GLY A 143 3.95 0.39 -5.26
N VAL A 144 3.69 0.32 -6.56
CA VAL A 144 2.36 -0.06 -7.07
C VAL A 144 1.97 -1.46 -6.59
N ILE A 145 2.85 -2.45 -6.79
CA ILE A 145 2.61 -3.84 -6.35
C ILE A 145 2.29 -3.86 -4.85
N THR A 146 3.14 -3.22 -4.03
CA THR A 146 2.98 -3.22 -2.57
C THR A 146 1.65 -2.60 -2.15
N GLY A 147 1.27 -1.47 -2.75
CA GLY A 147 0.05 -0.76 -2.41
C GLY A 147 -1.23 -1.44 -2.90
N THR A 148 -1.19 -2.12 -4.05
CA THR A 148 -2.40 -2.65 -4.70
C THR A 148 -2.69 -4.10 -4.35
N MET A 149 -1.67 -4.96 -4.13
CA MET A 149 -1.85 -6.40 -4.01
C MET A 149 -2.65 -6.81 -2.78
N GLY A 150 -2.52 -6.08 -1.66
CA GLY A 150 -3.37 -6.34 -0.48
C GLY A 150 -4.86 -6.19 -0.81
N GLY A 151 -5.23 -5.15 -1.54
CA GLY A 151 -6.59 -4.92 -2.03
C GLY A 151 -7.05 -5.96 -3.06
N ILE A 152 -6.16 -6.39 -3.96
CA ILE A 152 -6.46 -7.45 -4.92
C ILE A 152 -6.75 -8.78 -4.20
N PHE A 153 -5.92 -9.17 -3.24
CA PHE A 153 -6.15 -10.38 -2.45
C PHE A 153 -7.47 -10.30 -1.67
N ARG A 154 -7.75 -9.16 -1.02
CA ARG A 154 -9.03 -8.91 -0.35
C ARG A 154 -10.21 -9.16 -1.28
N ASP A 155 -10.18 -8.52 -2.45
CA ASP A 155 -11.31 -8.55 -3.38
C ASP A 155 -11.50 -9.97 -3.94
N VAL A 156 -10.42 -10.64 -4.36
CA VAL A 156 -10.47 -12.02 -4.87
C VAL A 156 -11.00 -12.99 -3.81
N LEU A 157 -10.50 -12.92 -2.58
CA LEU A 157 -10.96 -13.77 -1.48
C LEU A 157 -12.41 -13.47 -1.07
N SER A 158 -12.87 -12.24 -1.30
CA SER A 158 -14.25 -11.82 -1.07
C SER A 158 -15.17 -12.11 -2.26
N ASN A 159 -14.67 -12.79 -3.29
CA ASN A 159 -15.38 -13.05 -4.56
C ASN A 159 -15.94 -11.77 -5.19
N GLU A 160 -15.12 -10.73 -5.21
CA GLU A 160 -15.41 -9.46 -5.88
C GLU A 160 -14.37 -9.18 -6.97
N PRO A 161 -14.76 -8.56 -8.07
CA PRO A 161 -13.79 -8.10 -9.05
C PRO A 161 -12.89 -7.02 -8.43
N PRO A 162 -11.55 -7.19 -8.53
CA PRO A 162 -10.62 -6.29 -7.88
C PRO A 162 -10.83 -4.82 -8.25
N VAL A 163 -10.86 -3.95 -7.22
CA VAL A 163 -11.07 -2.50 -7.36
C VAL A 163 -10.05 -1.88 -8.32
N VAL A 164 -8.83 -2.39 -8.39
CA VAL A 164 -7.77 -1.91 -9.28
C VAL A 164 -8.16 -1.94 -10.76
N PHE A 165 -9.03 -2.88 -11.17
CA PHE A 165 -9.49 -2.99 -12.56
C PHE A 165 -10.79 -2.23 -12.85
N GLN A 166 -11.54 -1.89 -11.81
CA GLN A 166 -12.85 -1.24 -11.96
C GLN A 166 -12.83 0.23 -11.61
N SER A 167 -11.95 0.60 -10.69
CA SER A 167 -11.97 1.92 -10.09
C SER A 167 -11.11 2.92 -10.86
N PRO A 168 -11.56 4.16 -10.92
CA PRO A 168 -10.79 5.23 -11.54
C PRO A 168 -9.41 5.37 -10.93
N LEU A 169 -8.39 5.53 -11.77
CA LEU A 169 -7.02 5.96 -11.41
C LEU A 169 -6.47 5.31 -10.12
N TYR A 170 -6.52 3.97 -9.98
CA TYR A 170 -6.06 3.27 -8.78
C TYR A 170 -4.53 3.06 -8.79
N ALA A 171 -4.05 2.18 -9.64
CA ALA A 171 -2.63 1.88 -9.78
C ALA A 171 -1.83 3.06 -10.38
N THR A 172 -2.45 3.84 -11.25
CA THR A 172 -1.82 4.97 -11.94
C THR A 172 -1.45 6.11 -11.01
N VAL A 173 -2.33 6.48 -10.06
CA VAL A 173 -1.98 7.52 -9.07
C VAL A 173 -0.89 7.04 -8.12
N THR A 174 -0.88 5.76 -7.78
CA THR A 174 0.18 5.18 -6.95
C THR A 174 1.51 5.23 -7.69
N TRP A 175 1.52 4.87 -8.97
CA TRP A 175 2.74 4.93 -9.77
C TRP A 175 3.23 6.37 -9.96
N ALA A 176 2.35 7.30 -10.30
CA ALA A 176 2.69 8.72 -10.41
C ALA A 176 3.25 9.28 -9.09
N GLY A 177 2.64 8.93 -7.94
CA GLY A 177 3.13 9.34 -6.63
C GLY A 177 4.47 8.68 -6.25
N SER A 178 4.70 7.41 -6.65
CA SER A 178 6.00 6.75 -6.49
C SER A 178 7.09 7.41 -7.32
N LEU A 179 6.77 7.82 -8.55
CA LEU A 179 7.68 8.59 -9.40
C LEU A 179 7.95 9.99 -8.84
N LEU A 180 6.92 10.67 -8.31
CA LEU A 180 7.07 11.93 -7.60
C LEU A 180 8.01 11.79 -6.39
N PHE A 181 7.82 10.74 -5.59
CA PHE A 181 8.69 10.44 -4.45
C PHE A 181 10.15 10.31 -4.88
N ILE A 182 10.42 9.51 -5.90
CA ILE A 182 11.77 9.33 -6.45
C ILE A 182 12.32 10.67 -7.00
N GLY A 183 11.51 11.44 -7.73
CA GLY A 183 11.90 12.75 -8.25
C GLY A 183 12.29 13.73 -7.13
N LEU A 184 11.54 13.78 -6.02
CA LEU A 184 11.87 14.61 -4.87
C LEU A 184 13.19 14.16 -4.23
N LEU A 185 13.45 12.85 -4.16
CA LEU A 185 14.73 12.32 -3.67
C LEU A 185 15.90 12.72 -4.59
N TYR A 186 15.73 12.71 -5.92
CA TYR A 186 16.74 13.22 -6.84
C TYR A 186 17.01 14.72 -6.64
N LEU A 187 15.99 15.50 -6.23
CA LEU A 187 16.13 16.91 -5.87
C LEU A 187 16.71 17.13 -4.46
N GLN A 188 17.20 16.06 -3.81
CA GLN A 188 17.79 16.08 -2.46
C GLN A 188 16.82 16.56 -1.38
N VAL A 189 15.51 16.42 -1.59
CA VAL A 189 14.51 16.67 -0.54
C VAL A 189 14.64 15.59 0.53
N ASP A 190 14.49 15.97 1.80
CA ASP A 190 14.50 15.02 2.90
C ASP A 190 13.51 13.88 2.67
N VAL A 191 13.93 12.64 2.98
CA VAL A 191 13.16 11.41 2.69
C VAL A 191 11.78 11.44 3.36
N THR A 192 11.69 11.98 4.58
CA THR A 192 10.44 12.06 5.32
C THR A 192 9.48 13.06 4.68
N ILE A 193 10.00 14.23 4.29
CA ILE A 193 9.21 15.26 3.59
C ILE A 193 8.73 14.72 2.23
N ALA A 194 9.61 14.10 1.47
CA ALA A 194 9.29 13.50 0.18
C ALA A 194 8.22 12.41 0.33
N ALA A 195 8.33 11.54 1.35
CA ALA A 195 7.37 10.48 1.63
C ALA A 195 5.99 11.04 2.00
N ILE A 196 5.94 12.05 2.87
CA ILE A 196 4.68 12.69 3.28
C ILE A 196 4.03 13.39 2.08
N ALA A 197 4.78 14.21 1.35
CA ALA A 197 4.24 14.96 0.21
C ALA A 197 3.70 14.02 -0.88
N SER A 198 4.45 12.99 -1.23
CA SER A 198 4.05 12.01 -2.25
C SER A 198 2.91 11.12 -1.77
N GLY A 199 2.93 10.68 -0.49
CA GLY A 199 1.85 9.91 0.10
C GLY A 199 0.53 10.69 0.14
N LEU A 200 0.56 11.95 0.57
CA LEU A 200 -0.61 12.82 0.54
C LEU A 200 -1.11 13.05 -0.90
N SER A 201 -0.20 13.21 -1.86
CA SER A 201 -0.59 13.38 -3.27
C SER A 201 -1.32 12.14 -3.81
N ILE A 202 -0.85 10.92 -3.50
CA ILE A 202 -1.54 9.67 -3.85
C ILE A 202 -2.93 9.64 -3.19
N PHE A 203 -2.99 9.89 -1.88
CA PHE A 203 -4.23 9.81 -1.12
C PHE A 203 -5.29 10.78 -1.66
N PHE A 204 -4.96 12.07 -1.78
CA PHE A 204 -5.92 13.06 -2.27
C PHE A 204 -6.26 12.87 -3.74
N ALA A 205 -5.30 12.54 -4.61
CA ALA A 205 -5.58 12.24 -6.01
C ALA A 205 -6.53 11.03 -6.12
N ARG A 206 -6.38 10.02 -5.25
CA ARG A 206 -7.27 8.87 -5.20
C ARG A 206 -8.69 9.26 -4.75
N LEU A 207 -8.82 10.07 -3.68
CA LEU A 207 -10.13 10.54 -3.23
C LEU A 207 -10.83 11.42 -4.29
N LEU A 208 -10.09 12.31 -4.95
CA LEU A 208 -10.61 13.11 -6.05
C LEU A 208 -11.06 12.24 -7.23
N ALA A 209 -10.26 11.23 -7.60
CA ALA A 209 -10.64 10.30 -8.65
C ALA A 209 -11.92 9.53 -8.32
N ILE A 210 -12.10 9.12 -7.06
CA ILE A 210 -13.34 8.48 -6.59
C ILE A 210 -14.52 9.48 -6.63
N TYR A 211 -14.31 10.69 -6.12
CA TYR A 211 -15.37 11.70 -6.03
C TYR A 211 -15.86 12.15 -7.41
N PHE A 212 -14.96 12.45 -8.34
CA PHE A 212 -15.27 12.90 -9.69
C PHE A 212 -15.46 11.74 -10.70
N ASN A 213 -15.31 10.48 -10.26
CA ASN A 213 -15.39 9.29 -11.12
C ASN A 213 -14.47 9.37 -12.36
N ILE A 214 -13.24 9.88 -12.18
CA ILE A 214 -12.26 10.08 -13.25
C ILE A 214 -11.65 8.72 -13.61
N SER A 215 -11.87 8.22 -14.82
CA SER A 215 -11.36 6.93 -15.29
C SER A 215 -10.51 7.06 -16.54
N LEU A 216 -9.59 6.11 -16.73
CA LEU A 216 -8.85 5.96 -17.98
C LEU A 216 -9.79 5.41 -19.07
N PRO A 217 -9.49 5.67 -20.37
CA PRO A 217 -10.22 5.08 -21.47
C PRO A 217 -10.21 3.56 -21.38
N ARG A 218 -11.39 2.96 -21.56
CA ARG A 218 -11.51 1.49 -21.57
C ARG A 218 -11.22 0.97 -22.97
N PHE A 219 -10.48 -0.13 -23.04
CA PHE A 219 -10.31 -0.85 -24.28
C PHE A 219 -11.62 -1.56 -24.65
N SER A 220 -12.12 -1.29 -25.84
CA SER A 220 -13.28 -1.99 -26.43
C SER A 220 -13.00 -2.34 -27.88
N PHE A 221 -13.38 -3.54 -28.28
CA PHE A 221 -13.40 -3.88 -29.71
C PHE A 221 -14.53 -3.10 -30.39
N LYS A 222 -14.30 -2.61 -31.61
CA LYS A 222 -15.41 -2.19 -32.48
C LYS A 222 -16.21 -3.43 -32.83
N SER A 223 -17.45 -3.50 -32.36
CA SER A 223 -18.46 -4.46 -32.82
C SER A 223 -18.98 -4.02 -34.16
#